data_8a1796081c6868754ff36a2bb2f93771
#
_entry.id   8a1796081c6868754ff36a2bb2f93771
#
_cell.length_a   1.000
_cell.length_b   1.000
_cell.length_c   1.000
_cell.angle_alpha   90.00
_cell.angle_beta   90.00
_cell.angle_gamma   90.00
#
_symmetry.space_group_name_H-M   'P 1'
#
loop_
_entity.id
_entity.type
_entity.pdbx_description
1 polymer ?
#
loop_
_entity_poly.entity_id
_entity_poly.type
_entity_poly.pdbx_seq_one_letter_code
_entity_poly.pdbx_strand_id
1 'polypeptide(L)'
;MGPIKALGPNGMNALFYQKFWHIVGDTVVSAALDFLNSSQMLPTLNHTHIFLIPKVKNLVKMSDFRPLCLCNVIFKIIAIVLANRLKQILPHIIAQTQSAFILGRLITDNVLVAYEALHMMHGWKNGKIGSLALSWMLAKLMIGWSGIF
;
A
#
# COMPACT_ATOMS: atom_id res chain seq x y z
N MET A 1 -4.71 4.74 14.16
CA MET A 1 -5.91 4.96 13.31
C MET A 1 -6.60 6.24 13.74
N GLY A 2 -6.95 7.15 12.80
CA GLY A 2 -7.64 8.40 13.16
C GLY A 2 -9.04 8.12 13.73
N PRO A 3 -9.49 8.85 14.77
CA PRO A 3 -10.73 8.56 15.49
C PRO A 3 -11.98 8.76 14.61
N ILE A 4 -11.97 9.79 13.77
CA ILE A 4 -13.12 10.17 12.91
C ILE A 4 -12.73 9.85 11.45
N LYS A 5 -12.87 8.60 11.04
CA LYS A 5 -12.77 8.17 9.64
C LYS A 5 -14.10 7.58 9.19
N ALA A 6 -14.29 7.55 7.87
CA ALA A 6 -15.50 7.00 7.27
C ALA A 6 -15.82 5.60 7.81
N LEU A 7 -17.10 5.41 8.09
CA LEU A 7 -17.65 4.19 8.68
C LEU A 7 -17.59 3.03 7.68
N GLY A 8 -17.30 1.83 8.18
CA GLY A 8 -17.50 0.62 7.41
C GLY A 8 -18.99 0.18 7.41
N PRO A 9 -19.30 -0.96 6.77
CA PRO A 9 -20.66 -1.48 6.68
C PRO A 9 -21.37 -1.69 8.03
N ASN A 10 -20.61 -1.94 9.10
CA ASN A 10 -21.15 -2.11 10.45
C ASN A 10 -21.51 -0.78 11.16
N GLY A 11 -21.29 0.36 10.53
CA GLY A 11 -21.62 1.67 11.10
C GLY A 11 -20.76 2.10 12.29
N MET A 12 -19.73 1.34 12.68
CA MET A 12 -18.88 1.64 13.83
C MET A 12 -17.60 2.35 13.39
N ASN A 13 -17.26 3.46 14.08
CA ASN A 13 -16.04 4.21 13.83
C ASN A 13 -14.88 3.75 14.74
N ALA A 14 -13.66 4.20 14.43
CA ALA A 14 -12.50 3.87 15.24
C ALA A 14 -12.58 4.45 16.67
N LEU A 15 -13.27 5.58 16.85
CA LEU A 15 -13.46 6.21 18.15
C LEU A 15 -14.26 5.32 19.12
N PHE A 16 -15.25 4.58 18.60
CA PHE A 16 -16.00 3.60 19.41
C PHE A 16 -15.04 2.58 20.01
N TYR A 17 -14.21 1.94 19.20
CA TYR A 17 -13.24 0.95 19.68
C TYR A 17 -12.20 1.55 20.62
N GLN A 18 -11.77 2.80 20.38
CA GLN A 18 -10.82 3.47 21.28
C GLN A 18 -11.41 3.77 22.65
N LYS A 19 -12.66 4.26 22.72
CA LYS A 19 -13.32 4.58 23.98
C LYS A 19 -13.73 3.35 24.79
N PHE A 20 -14.23 2.33 24.10
CA PHE A 20 -14.80 1.13 24.72
C PHE A 20 -13.87 -0.09 24.62
N TRP A 21 -12.57 0.13 24.42
CA TRP A 21 -11.60 -0.94 24.29
C TRP A 21 -11.58 -1.90 25.49
N HIS A 22 -11.80 -1.38 26.68
CA HIS A 22 -11.87 -2.18 27.92
C HIS A 22 -13.07 -3.15 27.95
N ILE A 23 -14.08 -2.92 27.11
CA ILE A 23 -15.25 -3.81 26.99
C ILE A 23 -15.13 -4.75 25.78
N VAL A 24 -14.76 -4.20 24.62
CA VAL A 24 -14.79 -4.94 23.36
C VAL A 24 -13.44 -5.53 22.96
N GLY A 25 -12.36 -5.15 23.65
CA GLY A 25 -11.00 -5.50 23.28
C GLY A 25 -10.77 -7.00 23.18
N ASP A 26 -11.19 -7.75 24.19
CA ASP A 26 -10.99 -9.20 24.23
C ASP A 26 -11.71 -9.90 23.08
N THR A 27 -12.94 -9.48 22.76
CA THR A 27 -13.70 -10.00 21.61
C THR A 27 -13.01 -9.71 20.28
N VAL A 28 -12.48 -8.48 20.12
CA VAL A 28 -11.76 -8.09 18.91
C VAL A 28 -10.44 -8.86 18.77
N VAL A 29 -9.72 -9.05 19.87
CA VAL A 29 -8.47 -9.83 19.89
C VAL A 29 -8.76 -11.29 19.56
N SER A 30 -9.78 -11.89 20.16
CA SER A 30 -10.20 -13.28 19.84
C SER A 30 -10.52 -13.43 18.36
N ALA A 31 -11.36 -12.56 17.80
CA ALA A 31 -11.69 -12.60 16.38
C ALA A 31 -10.47 -12.41 15.46
N ALA A 32 -9.50 -11.59 15.86
CA ALA A 32 -8.26 -11.41 15.11
C ALA A 32 -7.36 -12.65 15.18
N LEU A 33 -7.26 -13.29 16.34
CA LEU A 33 -6.48 -14.52 16.53
C LEU A 33 -7.11 -15.70 15.78
N ASP A 34 -8.44 -15.83 15.81
CA ASP A 34 -9.17 -16.84 15.07
C ASP A 34 -8.92 -16.73 13.56
N PHE A 35 -8.93 -15.50 13.03
CA PHE A 35 -8.56 -15.26 11.64
C PHE A 35 -7.10 -15.64 11.35
N LEU A 36 -6.16 -15.24 12.21
CA LEU A 36 -4.73 -15.53 12.01
C LEU A 36 -4.42 -17.04 12.07
N ASN A 37 -5.17 -17.80 12.86
CA ASN A 37 -4.98 -19.24 13.02
C ASN A 37 -5.70 -20.04 11.94
N SER A 38 -6.93 -19.66 11.59
CA SER A 38 -7.77 -20.40 10.63
C SER A 38 -7.58 -19.94 9.18
N SER A 39 -6.99 -18.74 8.96
CA SER A 39 -6.95 -18.06 7.66
C SER A 39 -8.33 -17.80 7.05
N GLN A 40 -9.40 -17.95 7.83
CA GLN A 40 -10.76 -17.73 7.39
C GLN A 40 -11.36 -16.52 8.10
N MET A 41 -11.82 -15.54 7.32
CA MET A 41 -12.50 -14.36 7.86
C MET A 41 -14.00 -14.53 7.76
N LEU A 42 -14.70 -14.16 8.83
CA LEU A 42 -16.16 -14.12 8.83
C LEU A 42 -16.65 -13.20 7.69
N PRO A 43 -17.61 -13.66 6.86
CA PRO A 43 -18.11 -12.87 5.73
C PRO A 43 -18.61 -11.49 6.13
N THR A 44 -19.24 -11.37 7.30
CA THR A 44 -19.73 -10.10 7.86
C THR A 44 -18.62 -9.10 8.16
N LEU A 45 -17.42 -9.56 8.56
CA LEU A 45 -16.26 -8.70 8.81
C LEU A 45 -15.54 -8.30 7.52
N ASN A 46 -15.59 -9.17 6.50
CA ASN A 46 -14.97 -8.93 5.20
C ASN A 46 -15.86 -8.11 4.26
N HIS A 47 -17.09 -7.82 4.64
CA HIS A 47 -17.98 -6.99 3.84
C HIS A 47 -17.47 -5.55 3.77
N THR A 48 -17.47 -4.97 2.55
CA THR A 48 -16.90 -3.65 2.27
C THR A 48 -17.82 -2.87 1.33
N HIS A 49 -18.09 -1.60 1.65
CA HIS A 49 -18.75 -0.69 0.72
C HIS A 49 -17.71 -0.09 -0.23
N ILE A 50 -18.00 -0.14 -1.52
CA ILE A 50 -17.17 0.49 -2.56
C ILE A 50 -17.90 1.72 -3.07
N PHE A 51 -17.30 2.89 -2.90
CA PHE A 51 -17.77 4.15 -3.44
C PHE A 51 -16.89 4.58 -4.61
N LEU A 52 -17.51 5.03 -5.68
CA LEU A 52 -16.83 5.53 -6.86
C LEU A 52 -16.76 7.04 -6.82
N ILE A 53 -15.55 7.59 -6.71
CA ILE A 53 -15.31 9.04 -6.69
C ILE A 53 -14.85 9.48 -8.07
N PRO A 54 -15.50 10.48 -8.70
CA PRO A 54 -15.09 10.98 -10.00
C PRO A 54 -13.69 11.63 -9.94
N LYS A 55 -12.84 11.30 -10.92
CA LYS A 55 -11.53 11.94 -11.14
C LYS A 55 -11.64 13.20 -11.99
N VAL A 56 -12.61 13.23 -12.89
CA VAL A 56 -12.84 14.29 -13.89
C VAL A 56 -14.28 14.73 -13.87
N LYS A 57 -14.56 15.92 -14.40
CA LYS A 57 -15.94 16.47 -14.44
C LYS A 57 -16.85 15.73 -15.42
N ASN A 58 -16.32 15.31 -16.58
CA ASN A 58 -17.08 14.59 -17.61
C ASN A 58 -16.70 13.12 -17.59
N LEU A 59 -17.58 12.30 -17.03
CA LEU A 59 -17.37 10.86 -16.83
C LEU A 59 -17.89 10.10 -18.05
N VAL A 60 -17.02 9.36 -18.71
CA VAL A 60 -17.37 8.54 -19.89
C VAL A 60 -17.02 7.07 -19.63
N LYS A 61 -15.95 6.79 -18.88
CA LYS A 61 -15.41 5.44 -18.67
C LYS A 61 -15.29 5.11 -17.19
N MET A 62 -15.28 3.82 -16.84
CA MET A 62 -15.03 3.35 -15.47
C MET A 62 -13.65 3.79 -14.95
N SER A 63 -12.65 3.94 -15.81
CA SER A 63 -11.34 4.47 -15.46
C SER A 63 -11.36 5.91 -14.93
N ASP A 64 -12.43 6.64 -15.17
CA ASP A 64 -12.61 8.03 -14.72
C ASP A 64 -13.02 8.12 -13.26
N PHE A 65 -13.27 6.98 -12.61
CA PHE A 65 -13.57 6.88 -11.20
C PHE A 65 -12.37 6.36 -10.39
N ARG A 66 -12.31 6.76 -9.11
CA ARG A 66 -11.46 6.17 -8.09
C ARG A 66 -12.31 5.34 -7.16
N PRO A 67 -12.08 4.03 -7.03
CA PRO A 67 -12.78 3.24 -6.02
C PRO A 67 -12.25 3.62 -4.63
N LEU A 68 -13.16 3.90 -3.71
CA LEU A 68 -12.89 4.09 -2.28
C LEU A 68 -13.55 2.96 -1.51
N CYS A 69 -12.75 2.12 -0.86
CA CYS A 69 -13.24 0.99 -0.07
C CYS A 69 -13.41 1.38 1.39
N LEU A 70 -14.62 1.26 1.91
CA LEU A 70 -14.95 1.49 3.32
C LEU A 70 -15.08 0.15 4.04
N CYS A 71 -13.95 -0.34 4.54
CA CYS A 71 -13.86 -1.59 5.30
C CYS A 71 -14.22 -1.38 6.77
N ASN A 72 -14.65 -2.44 7.45
CA ASN A 72 -14.87 -2.48 8.87
C ASN A 72 -13.58 -2.17 9.65
N VAL A 73 -13.72 -1.59 10.86
CA VAL A 73 -12.57 -1.23 11.70
C VAL A 73 -11.80 -2.47 12.13
N ILE A 74 -12.46 -3.59 12.44
CA ILE A 74 -11.81 -4.85 12.80
C ILE A 74 -10.90 -5.34 11.68
N PHE A 75 -11.37 -5.32 10.42
CA PHE A 75 -10.54 -5.64 9.26
C PHE A 75 -9.28 -4.76 9.20
N LYS A 76 -9.43 -3.45 9.44
CA LYS A 76 -8.30 -2.50 9.45
C LYS A 76 -7.32 -2.80 10.58
N ILE A 77 -7.80 -3.23 11.76
CA ILE A 77 -6.94 -3.63 12.89
C ILE A 77 -6.09 -4.85 12.50
N ILE A 78 -6.72 -5.89 11.95
CA ILE A 78 -6.03 -7.09 11.48
C ILE A 78 -4.98 -6.74 10.41
N ALA A 79 -5.36 -5.93 9.42
CA ALA A 79 -4.46 -5.50 8.37
C ALA A 79 -3.25 -4.72 8.91
N ILE A 80 -3.42 -3.86 9.91
CA ILE A 80 -2.33 -3.12 10.57
C ILE A 80 -1.41 -4.08 11.33
N VAL A 81 -1.95 -5.08 12.04
CA VAL A 81 -1.15 -6.08 12.75
C VAL A 81 -0.29 -6.87 11.76
N LEU A 82 -0.87 -7.34 10.66
CA LEU A 82 -0.13 -8.04 9.61
C LEU A 82 0.94 -7.15 8.96
N ALA A 83 0.59 -5.90 8.64
CA ALA A 83 1.53 -4.94 8.07
C ALA A 83 2.71 -4.65 9.00
N ASN A 84 2.47 -4.52 10.30
CA ASN A 84 3.53 -4.29 11.29
C ASN A 84 4.46 -5.49 11.43
N ARG A 85 3.94 -6.72 11.38
CA ARG A 85 4.75 -7.94 11.36
C ARG A 85 5.58 -8.03 10.08
N LEU A 86 4.95 -7.76 8.93
CA LEU A 86 5.62 -7.79 7.64
C LEU A 86 6.74 -6.75 7.54
N LYS A 87 6.56 -5.55 8.09
CA LYS A 87 7.60 -4.50 8.11
C LYS A 87 8.93 -4.96 8.69
N GLN A 88 8.92 -5.87 9.65
CA GLN A 88 10.15 -6.39 10.28
C GLN A 88 10.92 -7.32 9.33
N ILE A 89 10.21 -8.03 8.45
CA ILE A 89 10.78 -9.06 7.58
C ILE A 89 11.14 -8.48 6.19
N LEU A 90 10.40 -7.47 5.73
CA LEU A 90 10.57 -6.85 4.41
C LEU A 90 12.01 -6.48 4.07
N PRO A 91 12.81 -5.85 4.94
CA PRO A 91 14.19 -5.49 4.63
C PRO A 91 15.09 -6.68 4.28
N HIS A 92 14.75 -7.88 4.76
CA HIS A 92 15.54 -9.10 4.53
C HIS A 92 15.13 -9.85 3.26
N ILE A 93 13.86 -9.69 2.83
CA ILE A 93 13.30 -10.44 1.69
C ILE A 93 13.43 -9.62 0.39
N ILE A 94 13.30 -8.30 0.49
CA ILE A 94 13.21 -7.43 -0.66
C ILE A 94 14.60 -6.97 -1.12
N ALA A 95 14.85 -7.05 -2.43
CA ALA A 95 16.10 -6.59 -3.04
C ALA A 95 16.46 -5.15 -2.63
N GLN A 96 17.75 -4.89 -2.49
CA GLN A 96 18.25 -3.58 -2.05
C GLN A 96 17.86 -2.43 -3.01
N THR A 97 17.63 -2.74 -4.26
CA THR A 97 17.22 -1.77 -5.31
C THR A 97 15.76 -1.31 -5.19
N GLN A 98 14.92 -2.00 -4.39
CA GLN A 98 13.54 -1.62 -4.19
C GLN A 98 13.39 -0.77 -2.92
N SER A 99 12.96 0.47 -3.07
CA SER A 99 12.77 1.42 -1.96
C SER A 99 11.31 1.60 -1.55
N ALA A 100 10.34 1.29 -2.43
CA ALA A 100 8.93 1.49 -2.13
C ALA A 100 8.46 0.61 -0.96
N PHE A 101 7.76 1.24 0.01
CA PHE A 101 7.16 0.61 1.19
C PHE A 101 8.13 -0.03 2.20
N ILE A 102 9.43 0.19 2.08
CA ILE A 102 10.44 -0.32 3.02
C ILE A 102 10.86 0.79 3.96
N LEU A 103 10.83 0.48 5.25
CA LEU A 103 11.22 1.42 6.28
C LEU A 103 12.72 1.82 6.12
N GLY A 104 12.99 3.13 6.14
CA GLY A 104 14.36 3.65 6.05
C GLY A 104 14.91 3.77 4.62
N ARG A 105 14.17 3.38 3.58
CA ARG A 105 14.55 3.60 2.18
C ARG A 105 13.72 4.73 1.57
N LEU A 106 14.38 5.65 0.89
CA LEU A 106 13.70 6.76 0.20
C LEU A 106 13.52 6.42 -1.28
N ILE A 107 12.36 6.74 -1.84
CA ILE A 107 12.09 6.60 -3.28
C ILE A 107 13.05 7.49 -4.09
N THR A 108 13.45 8.61 -3.51
CA THR A 108 14.43 9.55 -4.09
C THR A 108 15.79 8.92 -4.34
N ASP A 109 16.21 7.91 -3.56
CA ASP A 109 17.50 7.25 -3.75
C ASP A 109 17.57 6.55 -5.12
N ASN A 110 16.47 5.92 -5.56
CA ASN A 110 16.39 5.32 -6.89
C ASN A 110 16.42 6.36 -8.00
N VAL A 111 15.83 7.53 -7.77
CA VAL A 111 15.87 8.65 -8.73
C VAL A 111 17.28 9.21 -8.85
N LEU A 112 18.00 9.36 -7.73
CA LEU A 112 19.40 9.81 -7.72
C LEU A 112 20.31 8.84 -8.46
N VAL A 113 20.19 7.54 -8.20
CA VAL A 113 20.98 6.51 -8.92
C VAL A 113 20.70 6.57 -10.43
N ALA A 114 19.43 6.73 -10.84
CA ALA A 114 19.09 6.87 -12.25
C ALA A 114 19.67 8.16 -12.85
N TYR A 115 19.65 9.26 -12.11
CA TYR A 115 20.21 10.54 -12.54
C TYR A 115 21.75 10.47 -12.68
N GLU A 116 22.44 9.88 -11.71
CA GLU A 116 23.89 9.68 -11.76
C GLU A 116 24.30 8.80 -12.95
N ALA A 117 23.57 7.71 -13.18
CA ALA A 117 23.81 6.84 -14.34
C ALA A 117 23.65 7.60 -15.66
N LEU A 118 22.59 8.41 -15.80
CA LEU A 118 22.37 9.25 -16.97
C LEU A 118 23.47 10.31 -17.14
N HIS A 119 23.88 10.94 -16.05
CA HIS A 119 24.94 11.95 -16.06
C HIS A 119 26.30 11.36 -16.48
N MET A 120 26.66 10.20 -15.95
CA MET A 120 27.86 9.47 -16.36
C MET A 120 27.83 9.12 -17.85
N MET A 121 26.69 8.65 -18.36
CA MET A 121 26.53 8.32 -19.78
C MET A 121 26.62 9.55 -20.69
N HIS A 122 26.11 10.69 -20.23
CA HIS A 122 26.24 11.94 -20.98
C HIS A 122 27.68 12.40 -21.11
N GLY A 123 28.53 12.08 -20.12
CA GLY A 123 29.99 12.35 -20.16
C GLY A 123 30.78 11.45 -21.12
N TRP A 124 30.23 10.30 -21.55
CA TRP A 124 30.92 9.32 -22.43
C TRP A 124 30.76 9.63 -23.92
N LYS A 125 30.84 10.89 -24.31
CA LYS A 125 30.62 11.34 -25.70
C LYS A 125 31.67 10.88 -26.72
N ASN A 126 32.76 10.23 -26.30
CA ASN A 126 33.92 9.92 -27.16
C ASN A 126 34.20 8.42 -27.38
N GLY A 127 33.19 7.56 -27.32
CA GLY A 127 33.33 6.11 -27.55
C GLY A 127 32.59 5.62 -28.80
N LYS A 128 33.21 4.68 -29.53
CA LYS A 128 32.57 3.96 -30.67
C LYS A 128 31.46 3.00 -30.26
N ILE A 129 31.18 2.85 -28.97
CA ILE A 129 30.16 1.95 -28.42
C ILE A 129 29.05 2.81 -27.88
N GLY A 130 27.89 2.83 -28.58
CA GLY A 130 26.70 3.49 -28.13
C GLY A 130 26.07 2.70 -26.94
N SER A 131 25.89 3.38 -25.82
CA SER A 131 25.22 2.80 -24.66
C SER A 131 23.71 2.95 -24.82
N LEU A 132 23.02 1.85 -25.10
CA LEU A 132 21.56 1.80 -25.10
C LEU A 132 21.12 1.53 -23.65
N ALA A 133 20.98 2.59 -22.90
CA ALA A 133 20.54 2.46 -21.54
C ALA A 133 19.09 2.93 -21.41
N LEU A 134 18.36 2.21 -20.59
CA LEU A 134 17.45 2.82 -19.66
C LEU A 134 15.97 2.87 -19.97
N SER A 135 15.48 2.59 -21.12
CA SER A 135 14.04 2.37 -21.28
C SER A 135 13.54 1.21 -20.39
N TRP A 136 14.38 0.19 -20.23
CA TRP A 136 14.07 -0.97 -19.37
C TRP A 136 14.20 -0.69 -17.86
N MET A 137 15.15 0.14 -17.45
CA MET A 137 15.32 0.50 -16.03
C MET A 137 14.24 1.51 -15.56
N LEU A 138 13.91 2.46 -16.41
CA LEU A 138 12.78 3.37 -16.16
C LEU A 138 11.43 2.63 -16.19
N ALA A 139 11.26 1.67 -17.11
CA ALA A 139 10.08 0.83 -17.13
C ALA A 139 9.96 -0.02 -15.86
N LYS A 140 11.04 -0.61 -15.33
CA LYS A 140 10.99 -1.34 -14.05
C LYS A 140 10.71 -0.43 -12.84
N LEU A 141 11.23 0.79 -12.82
CA LEU A 141 10.89 1.80 -11.81
C LEU A 141 9.42 2.21 -11.89
N MET A 142 8.88 2.33 -13.10
CA MET A 142 7.48 2.70 -13.33
C MET A 142 6.51 1.52 -13.15
N ILE A 143 6.90 0.29 -13.53
CA ILE A 143 6.06 -0.93 -13.40
C ILE A 143 5.93 -1.35 -11.94
N GLY A 144 6.93 -1.09 -11.10
CA GLY A 144 6.79 -1.23 -9.63
C GLY A 144 5.69 -0.34 -9.04
N TRP A 145 5.24 0.66 -9.80
CA TRP A 145 4.18 1.59 -9.40
C TRP A 145 2.78 1.21 -9.93
N SER A 146 2.71 0.50 -11.04
CA SER A 146 1.44 0.17 -11.71
C SER A 146 0.80 -1.15 -11.27
N GLY A 147 1.49 -1.96 -10.46
CA GLY A 147 1.02 -3.28 -10.02
C GLY A 147 0.30 -3.31 -8.67
N ILE A 148 0.01 -2.16 -8.02
CA ILE A 148 -0.60 -2.08 -6.68
C ILE A 148 -1.80 -1.12 -6.68
N PHE A 149 -2.63 -1.15 -7.73
CA PHE A 149 -3.95 -0.53 -7.70
C PHE A 149 -4.96 -1.44 -8.36
#